data_81cda9da41c8c539473a358f62ee9e9c
#
_entry.id   81cda9da41c8c539473a358f62ee9e9c
#
_cell.length_a   1.000
_cell.length_b   1.000
_cell.length_c   1.000
_cell.angle_alpha   90.00
_cell.angle_beta   90.00
_cell.angle_gamma   90.00
#
_symmetry.space_group_name_H-M   'P 1'
#
loop_
_entity.id
_entity.type
_entity.pdbx_description
1 polymer ?
#
loop_
_entity_poly.entity_id
_entity_poly.type
_entity_poly.pdbx_seq_one_letter_code
_entity_poly.pdbx_strand_id
1 'polypeptide(L)'
;MSPIIQKKRITEKTYNIKPVAIIITIISVILVTISLSMIPYVPVDIKSDFYMESHFKHLNTSKVLIANLSSSVSSKNLIFIGDVHGSFNELEMLLKKINYNSTNDHLIFVGDLVAKGPESLEVVKLVKKYESSCVRGNHDDKVIGWKALLNLLARKGIKLKDYVKKNELPPHLKLFEFLSSCPIVLNIPEQDIYVVHAGLLPDIPIDQQDPYDIMTMRNIRNNGKPSKSLKKGHSWSRFWNNAQKSSPTPKTVIYGHDASRGLNIKEFSFGLDSRCVYGGELTALKWNEGKSIHNVSCGKYTD
;
A
#
# COMPACT_ATOMS: atom_id res chain seq x y z
N MET A 1 -103.55 10.72 18.07
CA MET A 1 -102.61 11.84 17.97
C MET A 1 -101.20 11.27 18.09
N SER A 2 -100.51 11.09 16.94
CA SER A 2 -99.13 10.59 16.91
C SER A 2 -98.20 11.78 16.58
N PRO A 3 -97.05 11.92 17.20
CA PRO A 3 -96.06 12.99 16.87
C PRO A 3 -95.18 12.56 15.72
N ILE A 4 -95.00 13.44 14.74
CA ILE A 4 -94.18 13.32 13.56
C ILE A 4 -92.71 13.57 14.02
N ILE A 5 -91.84 12.56 13.86
CA ILE A 5 -90.37 12.70 14.08
C ILE A 5 -89.73 13.25 12.78
N GLN A 6 -89.26 14.47 12.78
CA GLN A 6 -88.45 15.03 11.73
C GLN A 6 -87.05 14.42 11.76
N LYS A 7 -86.67 13.68 10.75
CA LYS A 7 -85.31 13.20 10.48
C LYS A 7 -84.45 14.35 9.94
N LYS A 8 -83.54 14.79 10.77
CA LYS A 8 -82.47 15.77 10.35
C LYS A 8 -81.48 15.04 9.43
N ARG A 9 -81.40 15.46 8.18
CA ARG A 9 -80.40 14.98 7.23
C ARG A 9 -79.03 15.49 7.63
N ILE A 10 -78.11 14.62 8.02
CA ILE A 10 -76.68 14.91 8.20
C ILE A 10 -76.05 14.83 6.81
N THR A 11 -75.62 15.95 6.27
CA THR A 11 -74.84 15.98 5.02
C THR A 11 -73.40 15.62 5.38
N GLU A 12 -72.96 14.41 5.04
CA GLU A 12 -71.57 14.03 5.09
C GLU A 12 -70.79 14.85 4.07
N LYS A 13 -69.90 15.73 4.58
CA LYS A 13 -68.86 16.38 3.78
C LYS A 13 -67.82 15.33 3.42
N THR A 14 -67.86 14.74 2.23
CA THR A 14 -66.81 13.94 1.68
C THR A 14 -65.60 14.85 1.37
N TYR A 15 -64.60 14.82 2.24
CA TYR A 15 -63.30 15.45 1.94
C TYR A 15 -62.61 14.62 0.89
N ASN A 16 -62.29 15.23 -0.26
CA ASN A 16 -61.57 14.57 -1.33
C ASN A 16 -60.07 14.45 -0.93
N ILE A 17 -59.72 13.31 -0.28
CA ILE A 17 -58.39 13.09 0.32
C ILE A 17 -57.30 12.89 -0.76
N LYS A 18 -57.69 12.62 -2.01
CA LYS A 18 -56.75 12.33 -3.11
C LYS A 18 -55.71 13.44 -3.34
N PRO A 19 -56.03 14.73 -3.42
CA PRO A 19 -55.01 15.80 -3.64
C PRO A 19 -54.09 15.95 -2.47
N VAL A 20 -54.54 15.77 -1.22
CA VAL A 20 -53.72 15.89 -0.01
C VAL A 20 -52.73 14.74 0.08
N ALA A 21 -53.13 13.51 -0.21
CA ALA A 21 -52.23 12.38 -0.23
C ALA A 21 -51.13 12.49 -1.29
N ILE A 22 -51.46 12.99 -2.48
CA ILE A 22 -50.48 13.23 -3.55
C ILE A 22 -49.51 14.32 -3.15
N ILE A 23 -49.90 15.41 -2.51
CA ILE A 23 -49.04 16.46 -2.05
C ILE A 23 -48.08 15.96 -0.95
N ILE A 24 -48.54 15.15 0.01
CA ILE A 24 -47.70 14.53 1.04
C ILE A 24 -46.65 13.62 0.43
N THR A 25 -47.05 12.82 -0.55
CA THR A 25 -46.10 11.91 -1.25
C THR A 25 -45.04 12.69 -2.03
N ILE A 26 -45.39 13.77 -2.72
CA ILE A 26 -44.46 14.63 -3.44
C ILE A 26 -43.51 15.33 -2.47
N ILE A 27 -44.01 15.86 -1.34
CA ILE A 27 -43.16 16.50 -0.32
C ILE A 27 -42.21 15.47 0.30
N SER A 28 -42.65 14.25 0.58
CA SER A 28 -41.79 13.18 1.10
C SER A 28 -40.68 12.79 0.12
N VAL A 29 -41.00 12.69 -1.18
CA VAL A 29 -40.01 12.41 -2.24
C VAL A 29 -39.00 13.56 -2.36
N ILE A 30 -39.45 14.80 -2.30
CA ILE A 30 -38.59 16.00 -2.35
C ILE A 30 -37.67 16.06 -1.12
N LEU A 31 -38.18 15.78 0.07
CA LEU A 31 -37.38 15.75 1.31
C LEU A 31 -36.36 14.63 1.30
N VAL A 32 -36.68 13.47 0.78
CA VAL A 32 -35.73 12.36 0.60
C VAL A 32 -34.67 12.71 -0.45
N THR A 33 -35.05 13.33 -1.57
CA THR A 33 -34.08 13.77 -2.58
C THR A 33 -33.17 14.89 -2.08
N ILE A 34 -33.71 15.86 -1.33
CA ILE A 34 -32.91 16.92 -0.70
C ILE A 34 -32.00 16.32 0.39
N SER A 35 -32.48 15.39 1.21
CA SER A 35 -31.66 14.69 2.21
C SER A 35 -30.55 13.87 1.59
N LEU A 36 -30.80 13.21 0.46
CA LEU A 36 -29.79 12.48 -0.31
C LEU A 36 -28.81 13.42 -1.05
N SER A 37 -29.24 14.63 -1.44
CA SER A 37 -28.36 15.64 -2.04
C SER A 37 -27.57 16.44 -1.01
N MET A 38 -28.00 16.45 0.26
CA MET A 38 -27.30 17.05 1.39
C MET A 38 -26.34 16.08 2.09
N ILE A 39 -26.29 14.80 1.70
CA ILE A 39 -25.12 13.98 2.03
C ILE A 39 -23.97 14.66 1.32
N PRO A 40 -23.02 15.29 2.03
CA PRO A 40 -21.92 15.95 1.36
C PRO A 40 -21.27 14.90 0.47
N TYR A 41 -21.29 15.11 -0.83
CA TYR A 41 -20.41 14.43 -1.76
C TYR A 41 -19.00 14.83 -1.31
N VAL A 42 -18.42 14.02 -0.42
CA VAL A 42 -17.01 14.06 -0.17
C VAL A 42 -16.40 13.38 -1.40
N PRO A 43 -15.84 14.14 -2.35
CA PRO A 43 -15.06 13.53 -3.39
C PRO A 43 -13.95 12.81 -2.62
N VAL A 44 -14.00 11.47 -2.60
CA VAL A 44 -12.86 10.68 -2.14
C VAL A 44 -11.80 10.97 -3.20
N ASP A 45 -11.02 11.99 -2.95
CA ASP A 45 -9.82 12.25 -3.72
C ASP A 45 -8.86 11.11 -3.39
N ILE A 46 -8.88 10.10 -4.26
CA ILE A 46 -8.03 8.91 -4.18
C ILE A 46 -6.55 9.32 -4.22
N LYS A 47 -6.26 10.55 -4.64
CA LYS A 47 -4.91 11.14 -4.66
C LYS A 47 -4.48 11.71 -3.30
N SER A 48 -5.39 11.93 -2.35
CA SER A 48 -5.00 12.44 -1.04
C SER A 48 -4.50 11.30 -0.14
N ASP A 49 -3.20 11.20 -0.01
CA ASP A 49 -2.51 10.29 0.92
C ASP A 49 -3.03 10.42 2.37
N PHE A 50 -3.59 11.56 2.72
CA PHE A 50 -4.07 11.89 4.06
C PHE A 50 -5.30 11.09 4.50
N TYR A 51 -6.27 10.86 3.62
CA TYR A 51 -7.52 10.17 3.97
C TYR A 51 -7.30 8.66 4.19
N MET A 52 -6.39 8.08 3.44
CA MET A 52 -6.03 6.67 3.55
C MET A 52 -5.20 6.38 4.81
N GLU A 53 -4.23 7.22 5.15
CA GLU A 53 -3.37 7.03 6.33
C GLU A 53 -4.15 6.98 7.66
N SER A 54 -5.16 7.85 7.84
CA SER A 54 -5.90 7.92 9.09
C SER A 54 -6.81 6.71 9.32
N HIS A 55 -7.36 6.11 8.26
CA HIS A 55 -8.30 4.99 8.35
C HIS A 55 -7.60 3.63 8.45
N PHE A 56 -6.43 3.46 7.82
CA PHE A 56 -5.71 2.19 7.81
C PHE A 56 -4.77 2.00 8.99
N LYS A 57 -4.37 3.07 9.67
CA LYS A 57 -3.57 2.99 10.90
C LYS A 57 -4.21 2.14 12.00
N HIS A 58 -5.53 1.95 11.95
CA HIS A 58 -6.30 1.13 12.92
C HIS A 58 -6.63 -0.29 12.43
N LEU A 59 -6.36 -0.61 11.17
CA LEU A 59 -6.63 -1.94 10.59
C LEU A 59 -5.37 -2.81 10.49
N ASN A 60 -4.20 -2.23 10.70
CA ASN A 60 -2.94 -2.90 10.48
C ASN A 60 -2.34 -3.53 11.73
N THR A 61 -1.71 -4.64 11.48
CA THR A 61 -0.98 -5.53 12.37
C THR A 61 -0.23 -4.76 13.46
N SER A 62 -0.59 -4.98 14.69
CA SER A 62 0.12 -4.49 15.88
C SER A 62 1.50 -5.14 16.05
N LYS A 63 1.90 -6.05 15.16
CA LYS A 63 3.15 -6.79 15.22
C LYS A 63 3.88 -6.76 13.89
N VAL A 64 5.21 -6.63 13.94
CA VAL A 64 6.08 -6.77 12.77
C VAL A 64 6.05 -8.22 12.29
N LEU A 65 5.62 -8.44 11.04
CA LEU A 65 5.75 -9.73 10.39
C LEU A 65 7.19 -9.91 9.94
N ILE A 66 7.95 -10.75 10.64
CA ILE A 66 9.32 -11.11 10.31
C ILE A 66 9.32 -12.50 9.71
N ALA A 67 9.98 -12.66 8.58
CA ALA A 67 10.27 -13.98 7.99
C ALA A 67 11.78 -14.16 7.84
N ASN A 68 12.25 -15.40 7.96
CA ASN A 68 13.62 -15.75 7.62
C ASN A 68 13.66 -16.35 6.21
N LEU A 69 14.63 -15.92 5.41
CA LEU A 69 14.93 -16.61 4.15
C LEU A 69 15.45 -18.01 4.47
N SER A 70 14.96 -19.03 3.78
CA SER A 70 15.43 -20.40 4.03
C SER A 70 16.89 -20.57 3.60
N SER A 71 17.65 -21.40 4.33
CA SER A 71 19.06 -21.64 4.03
C SER A 71 19.29 -22.23 2.63
N SER A 72 18.34 -23.01 2.11
CA SER A 72 18.40 -23.52 0.73
C SER A 72 18.28 -22.42 -0.32
N VAL A 73 17.60 -21.32 -0.01
CA VAL A 73 17.46 -20.16 -0.90
C VAL A 73 18.62 -19.19 -0.70
N SER A 74 19.07 -18.96 0.53
CA SER A 74 20.19 -18.07 0.82
C SER A 74 21.54 -18.56 0.28
N SER A 75 21.63 -19.85 -0.09
CA SER A 75 22.80 -20.42 -0.79
C SER A 75 22.87 -20.05 -2.29
N LYS A 76 21.78 -19.54 -2.88
CA LYS A 76 21.78 -19.02 -4.26
C LYS A 76 22.43 -17.64 -4.34
N ASN A 77 22.66 -17.16 -5.56
CA ASN A 77 23.03 -15.76 -5.80
C ASN A 77 21.85 -14.86 -5.48
N LEU A 78 21.96 -14.02 -4.46
CA LEU A 78 20.90 -13.11 -4.06
C LEU A 78 20.92 -11.85 -4.91
N ILE A 79 19.76 -11.52 -5.50
CA ILE A 79 19.57 -10.35 -6.33
C ILE A 79 18.44 -9.51 -5.75
N PHE A 80 18.77 -8.34 -5.25
CA PHE A 80 17.80 -7.42 -4.67
C PHE A 80 17.32 -6.42 -5.72
N ILE A 81 16.01 -6.24 -5.83
CA ILE A 81 15.37 -5.35 -6.82
C ILE A 81 14.70 -4.20 -6.08
N GLY A 82 14.99 -2.96 -6.52
CA GLY A 82 14.35 -1.74 -6.02
C GLY A 82 12.86 -1.66 -6.34
N ASP A 83 12.24 -0.52 -6.00
CA ASP A 83 10.81 -0.25 -6.17
C ASP A 83 10.40 -0.36 -7.65
N VAL A 84 9.47 -1.28 -7.93
CA VAL A 84 9.04 -1.59 -9.30
C VAL A 84 7.81 -0.79 -9.71
N HIS A 85 6.86 -0.62 -8.79
CA HIS A 85 5.63 0.15 -9.02
C HIS A 85 4.90 -0.20 -10.33
N GLY A 86 4.82 -1.47 -10.71
CA GLY A 86 4.14 -1.89 -11.95
C GLY A 86 4.90 -1.58 -13.24
N SER A 87 6.19 -1.25 -13.18
CA SER A 87 7.08 -1.07 -14.35
C SER A 87 7.57 -2.43 -14.85
N PHE A 88 6.68 -3.20 -15.47
CA PHE A 88 6.92 -4.59 -15.85
C PHE A 88 7.97 -4.71 -16.96
N ASN A 89 7.88 -3.87 -18.00
CA ASN A 89 8.81 -3.89 -19.11
C ASN A 89 10.24 -3.61 -18.65
N GLU A 90 10.41 -2.65 -17.75
CA GLU A 90 11.71 -2.31 -17.17
C GLU A 90 12.25 -3.45 -16.30
N LEU A 91 11.37 -4.15 -15.58
CA LEU A 91 11.76 -5.34 -14.82
C LEU A 91 12.25 -6.45 -15.74
N GLU A 92 11.57 -6.75 -16.86
CA GLU A 92 12.02 -7.73 -17.84
C GLU A 92 13.36 -7.32 -18.48
N MET A 93 13.51 -6.03 -18.84
CA MET A 93 14.77 -5.50 -19.38
C MET A 93 15.92 -5.67 -18.37
N LEU A 94 15.67 -5.38 -17.09
CA LEU A 94 16.67 -5.52 -16.03
C LEU A 94 17.07 -6.98 -15.83
N LEU A 95 16.12 -7.91 -15.75
CA LEU A 95 16.38 -9.34 -15.63
C LEU A 95 17.18 -9.89 -16.80
N LYS A 96 16.87 -9.44 -18.02
CA LYS A 96 17.66 -9.77 -19.22
C LYS A 96 19.09 -9.20 -19.15
N LYS A 97 19.25 -7.94 -18.76
CA LYS A 97 20.55 -7.27 -18.64
C LYS A 97 21.48 -7.98 -17.64
N ILE A 98 20.95 -8.46 -16.52
CA ILE A 98 21.74 -9.16 -15.50
C ILE A 98 21.90 -10.66 -15.77
N ASN A 99 21.41 -11.16 -16.92
CA ASN A 99 21.39 -12.57 -17.28
C ASN A 99 20.79 -13.46 -16.17
N TYR A 100 19.63 -13.04 -15.62
CA TYR A 100 18.97 -13.75 -14.53
C TYR A 100 18.70 -15.21 -14.88
N ASN A 101 19.08 -16.12 -13.98
CA ASN A 101 18.87 -17.56 -14.10
C ASN A 101 18.24 -18.12 -12.82
N SER A 102 16.96 -18.50 -12.87
CA SER A 102 16.19 -18.98 -11.71
C SER A 102 16.76 -20.23 -11.03
N THR A 103 17.61 -21.00 -11.72
CA THR A 103 18.28 -22.16 -11.11
C THR A 103 19.31 -21.72 -10.07
N ASN A 104 20.12 -20.71 -10.40
CA ASN A 104 21.28 -20.29 -9.60
C ASN A 104 21.00 -19.02 -8.79
N ASP A 105 20.05 -18.19 -9.23
CA ASP A 105 19.75 -16.88 -8.66
C ASP A 105 18.43 -16.89 -7.91
N HIS A 106 18.30 -16.01 -6.92
CA HIS A 106 17.04 -15.73 -6.21
C HIS A 106 16.77 -14.24 -6.15
N LEU A 107 15.58 -13.84 -6.61
CA LEU A 107 15.13 -12.44 -6.58
C LEU A 107 14.51 -12.10 -5.23
N ILE A 108 14.87 -10.92 -4.71
CA ILE A 108 14.32 -10.36 -3.47
C ILE A 108 13.90 -8.92 -3.75
N PHE A 109 12.61 -8.64 -3.66
CA PHE A 109 12.06 -7.31 -3.91
C PHE A 109 11.94 -6.51 -2.62
N VAL A 110 12.38 -5.25 -2.64
CA VAL A 110 12.38 -4.38 -1.46
C VAL A 110 11.03 -3.69 -1.19
N GLY A 111 9.94 -4.19 -1.79
CA GLY A 111 8.59 -3.64 -1.66
C GLY A 111 8.20 -2.70 -2.79
N ASP A 112 6.99 -2.13 -2.67
CA ASP A 112 6.38 -1.27 -3.68
C ASP A 112 6.36 -1.90 -5.09
N LEU A 113 5.89 -3.16 -5.13
CA LEU A 113 5.73 -3.92 -6.38
C LEU A 113 4.66 -3.31 -7.27
N VAL A 114 3.61 -2.74 -6.66
CA VAL A 114 2.39 -2.32 -7.34
C VAL A 114 2.14 -0.82 -7.19
N ALA A 115 1.10 -0.35 -7.88
CA ALA A 115 0.66 1.05 -7.95
C ALA A 115 1.55 1.97 -8.79
N LYS A 116 1.01 3.12 -9.17
CA LYS A 116 1.60 4.19 -10.00
C LYS A 116 1.86 3.82 -11.45
N GLY A 117 2.63 2.77 -11.73
CA GLY A 117 2.91 2.29 -13.08
C GLY A 117 1.82 1.39 -13.65
N PRO A 118 1.89 1.08 -14.97
CA PRO A 118 0.76 0.54 -15.73
C PRO A 118 0.47 -0.94 -15.49
N GLU A 119 1.46 -1.77 -15.12
CA GLU A 119 1.38 -3.22 -15.26
C GLU A 119 1.61 -3.98 -13.93
N SER A 120 1.00 -3.48 -12.84
CA SER A 120 1.12 -4.09 -11.50
C SER A 120 0.76 -5.58 -11.45
N LEU A 121 -0.22 -6.03 -12.28
CA LEU A 121 -0.61 -7.43 -12.33
C LEU A 121 0.48 -8.30 -12.93
N GLU A 122 1.11 -7.85 -13.99
CA GLU A 122 2.16 -8.60 -14.69
C GLU A 122 3.43 -8.69 -13.82
N VAL A 123 3.78 -7.62 -13.09
CA VAL A 123 4.86 -7.64 -12.09
C VAL A 123 4.61 -8.76 -11.08
N VAL A 124 3.43 -8.82 -10.45
CA VAL A 124 3.17 -9.85 -9.43
C VAL A 124 3.12 -11.26 -10.03
N LYS A 125 2.62 -11.42 -11.25
CA LYS A 125 2.69 -12.72 -11.94
C LYS A 125 4.13 -13.19 -12.14
N LEU A 126 5.02 -12.27 -12.53
CA LEU A 126 6.44 -12.56 -12.72
C LEU A 126 7.11 -12.92 -11.39
N VAL A 127 6.87 -12.15 -10.33
CA VAL A 127 7.41 -12.41 -8.99
C VAL A 127 6.99 -13.78 -8.48
N LYS A 128 5.72 -14.16 -8.69
CA LYS A 128 5.21 -15.50 -8.36
C LYS A 128 5.82 -16.60 -9.23
N LYS A 129 5.94 -16.37 -10.54
CA LYS A 129 6.52 -17.32 -11.50
C LYS A 129 7.94 -17.74 -11.11
N TYR A 130 8.73 -16.78 -10.62
CA TYR A 130 10.11 -17.02 -10.21
C TYR A 130 10.27 -17.37 -8.72
N GLU A 131 9.15 -17.63 -8.01
CA GLU A 131 9.16 -17.97 -6.58
C GLU A 131 10.02 -16.99 -5.76
N SER A 132 9.97 -15.72 -6.13
CA SER A 132 10.78 -14.67 -5.56
C SER A 132 10.34 -14.31 -4.15
N SER A 133 11.25 -13.80 -3.33
CA SER A 133 10.94 -13.19 -2.04
C SER A 133 10.61 -11.71 -2.17
N CYS A 134 9.86 -11.18 -1.23
CA CYS A 134 9.50 -9.76 -1.17
C CYS A 134 9.39 -9.29 0.27
N VAL A 135 9.55 -8.00 0.49
CA VAL A 135 8.98 -7.32 1.66
C VAL A 135 7.82 -6.44 1.23
N ARG A 136 6.95 -6.10 2.18
CA ARG A 136 5.79 -5.27 1.93
C ARG A 136 6.18 -3.79 1.90
N GLY A 137 5.89 -3.09 0.80
CA GLY A 137 6.00 -1.65 0.69
C GLY A 137 4.74 -0.92 1.15
N ASN A 138 4.84 0.41 1.33
CA ASN A 138 3.69 1.21 1.76
C ASN A 138 2.60 1.32 0.69
N HIS A 139 2.93 1.21 -0.59
CA HIS A 139 1.93 1.14 -1.67
C HIS A 139 1.30 -0.26 -1.76
N ASP A 140 2.04 -1.33 -1.52
CA ASP A 140 1.51 -2.68 -1.41
C ASP A 140 0.51 -2.77 -0.24
N ASP A 141 0.86 -2.20 0.92
CA ASP A 141 0.01 -2.16 2.11
C ASP A 141 -1.28 -1.36 1.88
N LYS A 142 -1.21 -0.25 1.13
CA LYS A 142 -2.41 0.49 0.69
C LYS A 142 -3.36 -0.39 -0.12
N VAL A 143 -2.85 -1.18 -1.06
CA VAL A 143 -3.68 -2.11 -1.86
C VAL A 143 -4.32 -3.17 -0.98
N ILE A 144 -3.58 -3.69 0.01
CA ILE A 144 -4.10 -4.62 1.01
C ILE A 144 -5.24 -3.98 1.81
N GLY A 145 -5.06 -2.75 2.27
CA GLY A 145 -6.07 -1.99 3.01
C GLY A 145 -7.35 -1.74 2.20
N TRP A 146 -7.25 -1.48 0.90
CA TRP A 146 -8.41 -1.32 0.03
C TRP A 146 -9.33 -2.55 0.04
N LYS A 147 -8.79 -3.76 -0.02
CA LYS A 147 -9.62 -4.97 0.04
C LYS A 147 -10.30 -5.13 1.39
N ALA A 148 -9.61 -4.80 2.48
CA ALA A 148 -10.20 -4.84 3.81
C ALA A 148 -11.40 -3.87 3.92
N LEU A 149 -11.26 -2.65 3.38
CA LEU A 149 -12.35 -1.67 3.31
C LEU A 149 -13.52 -2.18 2.47
N LEU A 150 -13.27 -2.73 1.29
CA LEU A 150 -14.30 -3.27 0.41
C LEU A 150 -15.07 -4.42 1.08
N ASN A 151 -14.37 -5.29 1.79
CA ASN A 151 -14.99 -6.36 2.57
C ASN A 151 -15.86 -5.81 3.72
N LEU A 152 -15.42 -4.75 4.39
CA LEU A 152 -16.20 -4.09 5.44
C LEU A 152 -17.47 -3.45 4.88
N LEU A 153 -17.39 -2.75 3.74
CA LEU A 153 -18.53 -2.14 3.05
C LEU A 153 -19.53 -3.21 2.63
N ALA A 154 -19.06 -4.33 2.07
CA ALA A 154 -19.91 -5.46 1.70
C ALA A 154 -20.65 -6.06 2.91
N ARG A 155 -19.98 -6.23 4.05
CA ARG A 155 -20.59 -6.69 5.31
C ARG A 155 -21.68 -5.73 5.84
N LYS A 156 -21.54 -4.44 5.57
CA LYS A 156 -22.53 -3.41 5.93
C LYS A 156 -23.67 -3.30 4.92
N GLY A 157 -23.77 -4.20 3.93
CA GLY A 157 -24.84 -4.20 2.91
C GLY A 157 -24.72 -3.09 1.87
N ILE A 158 -23.60 -2.35 1.85
CA ILE A 158 -23.33 -1.33 0.83
C ILE A 158 -22.99 -2.05 -0.46
N LYS A 159 -23.82 -1.89 -1.50
CA LYS A 159 -23.64 -2.56 -2.79
C LYS A 159 -22.38 -2.05 -3.46
N LEU A 160 -21.34 -2.88 -3.48
CA LEU A 160 -20.07 -2.60 -4.13
C LEU A 160 -20.21 -2.10 -5.58
N LYS A 161 -21.25 -2.58 -6.30
CA LYS A 161 -21.53 -2.16 -7.68
C LYS A 161 -21.68 -0.66 -7.87
N ASP A 162 -22.25 0.04 -6.88
CA ASP A 162 -22.48 1.49 -6.96
C ASP A 162 -21.20 2.27 -6.65
N TYR A 163 -20.34 1.71 -5.81
CA TYR A 163 -19.03 2.26 -5.48
C TYR A 163 -18.00 1.96 -6.59
N VAL A 164 -18.02 0.72 -7.13
CA VAL A 164 -17.11 0.25 -8.19
C VAL A 164 -17.35 0.94 -9.52
N LYS A 165 -18.63 1.18 -9.91
CA LYS A 165 -18.95 1.91 -11.16
C LYS A 165 -18.38 3.32 -11.20
N LYS A 166 -18.13 3.93 -10.05
CA LYS A 166 -17.67 5.31 -9.93
C LYS A 166 -16.16 5.44 -9.74
N ASN A 167 -15.52 4.38 -9.24
CA ASN A 167 -14.09 4.37 -8.89
C ASN A 167 -13.49 3.02 -9.25
N GLU A 168 -13.40 2.67 -10.51
CA GLU A 168 -12.88 1.39 -11.01
C GLU A 168 -12.05 0.62 -9.97
N LEU A 169 -12.56 -0.53 -9.49
CA LEU A 169 -11.76 -1.41 -8.62
C LEU A 169 -10.46 -1.73 -9.35
N PRO A 170 -9.32 -1.32 -8.81
CA PRO A 170 -8.08 -1.58 -9.50
C PRO A 170 -7.96 -3.08 -9.80
N PRO A 171 -7.49 -3.47 -10.98
CA PRO A 171 -7.24 -4.88 -11.35
C PRO A 171 -6.43 -5.65 -10.31
N HIS A 172 -5.79 -4.94 -9.41
CA HIS A 172 -4.89 -5.38 -8.34
C HIS A 172 -5.55 -6.20 -7.22
N LEU A 173 -6.88 -6.32 -7.16
CA LEU A 173 -7.53 -7.16 -6.13
C LEU A 173 -7.15 -8.64 -6.22
N LYS A 174 -6.75 -9.11 -7.41
CA LYS A 174 -6.20 -10.46 -7.61
C LYS A 174 -4.78 -10.63 -7.02
N LEU A 175 -4.10 -9.51 -6.75
CA LEU A 175 -2.73 -9.48 -6.23
C LEU A 175 -2.68 -9.55 -4.70
N PHE A 176 -3.81 -9.30 -4.08
CA PHE A 176 -3.98 -9.09 -2.66
C PHE A 176 -3.39 -10.22 -1.78
N GLU A 177 -3.69 -11.49 -2.13
CA GLU A 177 -3.22 -12.63 -1.34
C GLU A 177 -1.70 -12.72 -1.34
N PHE A 178 -1.10 -12.49 -2.52
CA PHE A 178 0.34 -12.48 -2.65
C PHE A 178 0.97 -11.33 -1.85
N LEU A 179 0.51 -10.09 -2.05
CA LEU A 179 1.06 -8.93 -1.33
C LEU A 179 0.92 -9.08 0.20
N SER A 180 -0.19 -9.68 0.65
CA SER A 180 -0.41 -9.96 2.08
C SER A 180 0.57 -10.98 2.65
N SER A 181 1.15 -11.86 1.83
CA SER A 181 2.13 -12.84 2.25
C SER A 181 3.55 -12.27 2.36
N CYS A 182 3.84 -11.10 1.73
CA CYS A 182 5.12 -10.43 1.90
C CYS A 182 5.28 -9.96 3.36
N PRO A 183 6.34 -10.35 4.07
CA PRO A 183 6.60 -9.85 5.42
C PRO A 183 6.97 -8.38 5.42
N ILE A 184 6.98 -7.75 6.59
CA ILE A 184 7.48 -6.37 6.80
C ILE A 184 9.01 -6.36 6.83
N VAL A 185 9.60 -7.42 7.39
CA VAL A 185 11.04 -7.63 7.45
C VAL A 185 11.37 -9.03 6.96
N LEU A 186 12.27 -9.14 6.00
CA LEU A 186 12.89 -10.41 5.62
C LEU A 186 14.30 -10.45 6.19
N ASN A 187 14.55 -11.40 7.08
CA ASN A 187 15.85 -11.64 7.66
C ASN A 187 16.61 -12.71 6.86
N ILE A 188 17.87 -12.46 6.56
CA ILE A 188 18.79 -13.40 5.88
C ILE A 188 19.96 -13.63 6.82
N PRO A 189 19.83 -14.59 7.78
CA PRO A 189 20.79 -14.76 8.87
C PRO A 189 22.20 -15.08 8.38
N GLU A 190 22.33 -15.89 7.32
CA GLU A 190 23.61 -16.34 6.77
C GLU A 190 24.44 -15.23 6.14
N GLN A 191 23.81 -14.08 5.84
CA GLN A 191 24.43 -12.92 5.21
C GLN A 191 24.46 -11.68 6.12
N ASP A 192 23.92 -11.79 7.34
CA ASP A 192 23.73 -10.66 8.26
C ASP A 192 22.92 -9.52 7.63
N ILE A 193 21.87 -9.84 6.86
CA ILE A 193 21.05 -8.87 6.14
C ILE A 193 19.63 -8.84 6.69
N TYR A 194 19.11 -7.61 6.82
CA TYR A 194 17.69 -7.32 6.89
C TYR A 194 17.23 -6.64 5.61
N VAL A 195 16.15 -7.14 5.01
CA VAL A 195 15.44 -6.45 3.92
C VAL A 195 14.19 -5.84 4.49
N VAL A 196 14.01 -4.54 4.27
CA VAL A 196 12.83 -3.76 4.66
C VAL A 196 12.45 -2.81 3.55
N HIS A 197 11.23 -2.26 3.60
CA HIS A 197 10.89 -1.30 2.56
C HIS A 197 11.53 0.07 2.76
N ALA A 198 11.37 0.71 3.94
CA ALA A 198 11.84 2.08 4.13
C ALA A 198 13.03 2.23 5.07
N GLY A 199 12.98 1.68 6.28
CA GLY A 199 14.09 1.81 7.20
C GLY A 199 13.88 1.19 8.57
N LEU A 200 14.92 1.25 9.40
CA LEU A 200 14.94 0.72 10.77
C LEU A 200 15.53 1.75 11.75
N LEU A 201 15.05 1.70 12.99
CA LEU A 201 15.66 2.39 14.12
C LEU A 201 16.78 1.51 14.70
N PRO A 202 18.01 2.00 14.87
CA PRO A 202 19.13 1.15 15.29
C PRO A 202 19.03 0.65 16.73
N ASP A 203 18.38 1.43 17.61
CA ASP A 203 18.36 1.18 19.06
C ASP A 203 17.10 0.42 19.54
N ILE A 204 16.26 -0.02 18.60
CA ILE A 204 15.01 -0.73 18.91
C ILE A 204 15.05 -2.12 18.28
N PRO A 205 14.81 -3.20 19.04
CA PRO A 205 14.66 -4.55 18.49
C PRO A 205 13.62 -4.58 17.35
N ILE A 206 13.88 -5.37 16.32
CA ILE A 206 13.05 -5.37 15.09
C ILE A 206 11.59 -5.71 15.37
N ASP A 207 11.35 -6.67 16.26
CA ASP A 207 10.01 -7.12 16.66
C ASP A 207 9.23 -6.09 17.51
N GLN A 208 9.92 -5.05 17.99
CA GLN A 208 9.36 -3.94 18.79
C GLN A 208 9.21 -2.63 18.00
N GLN A 209 9.64 -2.60 16.75
CA GLN A 209 9.48 -1.42 15.88
C GLN A 209 8.03 -1.30 15.37
N ASP A 210 7.62 -0.10 14.99
CA ASP A 210 6.31 0.13 14.39
C ASP A 210 6.34 -0.31 12.91
N PRO A 211 5.50 -1.26 12.47
CA PRO A 211 5.42 -1.68 11.06
C PRO A 211 5.21 -0.53 10.08
N TYR A 212 4.42 0.47 10.48
CA TYR A 212 4.20 1.65 9.64
C TYR A 212 5.48 2.45 9.44
N ASP A 213 6.28 2.63 10.49
CA ASP A 213 7.55 3.34 10.38
C ASP A 213 8.56 2.57 9.54
N ILE A 214 8.63 1.24 9.66
CA ILE A 214 9.48 0.39 8.80
C ILE A 214 9.13 0.55 7.32
N MET A 215 7.85 0.79 6.99
CA MET A 215 7.37 0.96 5.61
C MET A 215 7.40 2.42 5.13
N THR A 216 7.59 3.43 5.99
CA THR A 216 7.41 4.83 5.57
C THR A 216 8.48 5.81 6.01
N MET A 217 9.36 5.44 6.95
CA MET A 217 10.34 6.39 7.47
C MET A 217 11.39 6.77 6.40
N ARG A 218 11.81 8.04 6.44
CA ARG A 218 12.96 8.57 5.69
C ARG A 218 14.04 9.13 6.62
N ASN A 219 13.59 9.74 7.70
CA ASN A 219 14.45 10.41 8.68
C ASN A 219 14.16 9.94 10.10
N ILE A 220 15.13 10.18 10.97
CA ILE A 220 14.99 10.19 12.43
C ILE A 220 15.11 11.63 12.88
N ARG A 221 14.13 12.12 13.67
CA ARG A 221 14.12 13.48 14.23
C ARG A 221 15.13 13.60 15.37
N ASN A 222 15.44 14.82 15.78
CA ASN A 222 16.36 15.08 16.90
C ASN A 222 15.89 14.46 18.24
N ASN A 223 14.59 14.18 18.39
CA ASN A 223 14.03 13.50 19.55
C ASN A 223 13.99 11.96 19.41
N GLY A 224 14.71 11.40 18.46
CA GLY A 224 14.78 9.95 18.19
C GLY A 224 13.58 9.35 17.48
N LYS A 225 12.50 10.12 17.22
CA LYS A 225 11.29 9.58 16.57
C LYS A 225 11.44 9.51 15.06
N PRO A 226 10.92 8.45 14.40
CA PRO A 226 10.92 8.33 12.95
C PRO A 226 10.08 9.41 12.28
N SER A 227 10.36 9.68 11.02
CA SER A 227 9.67 10.67 10.21
C SER A 227 9.70 10.29 8.73
N LYS A 228 8.56 10.34 8.07
CA LYS A 228 8.45 10.23 6.62
C LYS A 228 8.89 11.51 5.88
N SER A 229 9.02 12.62 6.59
CA SER A 229 9.41 13.90 6.01
C SER A 229 10.91 14.02 5.84
N LEU A 230 11.36 14.38 4.64
CA LEU A 230 12.75 14.69 4.34
C LEU A 230 13.27 15.95 5.05
N LYS A 231 12.37 16.85 5.46
CA LYS A 231 12.71 18.15 6.09
C LYS A 231 12.87 18.05 7.61
N LYS A 232 12.54 16.91 8.24
CA LYS A 232 12.52 16.77 9.71
C LYS A 232 13.52 15.72 10.16
N GLY A 233 14.63 16.15 10.72
CA GLY A 233 15.71 15.29 11.21
C GLY A 233 16.71 14.92 10.09
N HIS A 234 17.40 13.79 10.28
CA HIS A 234 18.42 13.30 9.36
C HIS A 234 18.08 11.89 8.87
N SER A 235 18.65 11.49 7.71
CA SER A 235 18.43 10.15 7.12
C SER A 235 18.63 9.05 8.18
N TRP A 236 17.65 8.16 8.29
CA TRP A 236 17.73 7.01 9.17
C TRP A 236 18.97 6.14 8.89
N SER A 237 19.35 6.01 7.62
CA SER A 237 20.50 5.21 7.20
C SER A 237 21.84 5.75 7.74
N ARG A 238 21.93 7.06 8.04
CA ARG A 238 23.08 7.64 8.73
C ARG A 238 23.19 7.10 10.16
N PHE A 239 22.10 7.07 10.90
CA PHE A 239 22.07 6.56 12.28
C PHE A 239 22.35 5.06 12.29
N TRP A 240 21.72 4.30 11.38
CA TRP A 240 21.99 2.88 11.23
C TRP A 240 23.46 2.60 11.02
N ASN A 241 24.08 3.20 10.00
CA ASN A 241 25.48 2.98 9.69
C ASN A 241 26.41 3.35 10.86
N ASN A 242 26.12 4.44 11.58
CA ASN A 242 26.91 4.81 12.75
C ASN A 242 26.80 3.76 13.87
N ALA A 243 25.61 3.24 14.15
CA ALA A 243 25.42 2.20 15.16
C ALA A 243 26.10 0.89 14.77
N GLN A 244 26.01 0.50 13.49
CA GLN A 244 26.62 -0.76 13.03
C GLN A 244 28.16 -0.75 13.06
N LYS A 245 28.81 0.40 12.90
CA LYS A 245 30.27 0.52 13.04
C LYS A 245 30.81 0.08 14.40
N SER A 246 30.01 0.23 15.43
CA SER A 246 30.37 -0.15 16.80
C SER A 246 29.74 -1.46 17.26
N SER A 247 28.96 -2.11 16.39
CA SER A 247 28.29 -3.36 16.72
C SER A 247 29.25 -4.54 16.64
N PRO A 248 29.24 -5.47 17.61
CA PRO A 248 30.01 -6.71 17.53
C PRO A 248 29.46 -7.66 16.45
N THR A 249 28.19 -7.49 16.07
CA THR A 249 27.51 -8.30 15.03
C THR A 249 26.79 -7.35 14.08
N PRO A 250 27.52 -6.63 13.20
CA PRO A 250 26.92 -5.61 12.35
C PRO A 250 25.97 -6.23 11.34
N LYS A 251 24.81 -5.58 11.14
CA LYS A 251 23.79 -5.98 10.19
C LYS A 251 23.69 -4.98 9.04
N THR A 252 23.59 -5.49 7.84
CA THR A 252 23.31 -4.67 6.65
C THR A 252 21.80 -4.59 6.40
N VAL A 253 21.32 -3.39 6.02
CA VAL A 253 19.92 -3.19 5.61
C VAL A 253 19.85 -2.90 4.12
N ILE A 254 19.02 -3.68 3.39
CA ILE A 254 18.70 -3.42 1.99
C ILE A 254 17.27 -2.91 1.92
N TYR A 255 17.04 -1.77 1.24
CA TYR A 255 15.78 -1.04 1.30
C TYR A 255 15.45 -0.29 0.01
N GLY A 256 14.22 0.22 -0.11
CA GLY A 256 13.68 1.02 -1.20
C GLY A 256 13.14 2.38 -0.74
N HIS A 257 11.93 2.76 -1.17
CA HIS A 257 11.08 3.84 -0.66
C HIS A 257 11.58 5.27 -0.91
N ASP A 258 12.85 5.54 -0.79
CA ASP A 258 13.37 6.91 -0.74
C ASP A 258 13.80 7.42 -2.12
N ALA A 259 12.86 7.41 -3.07
CA ALA A 259 13.05 7.94 -4.42
C ALA A 259 13.70 9.33 -4.43
N SER A 260 13.45 10.15 -3.41
CA SER A 260 14.00 11.51 -3.33
C SER A 260 15.52 11.54 -3.16
N ARG A 261 16.09 10.51 -2.53
CA ARG A 261 17.56 10.35 -2.39
C ARG A 261 18.13 9.48 -3.50
N GLY A 262 17.29 8.74 -4.20
CA GLY A 262 17.73 7.83 -5.26
C GLY A 262 18.58 6.68 -4.73
N LEU A 263 19.43 6.13 -5.61
CA LEU A 263 20.39 5.09 -5.24
C LEU A 263 21.32 5.59 -4.13
N ASN A 264 21.29 4.93 -2.96
CA ASN A 264 21.98 5.41 -1.76
C ASN A 264 22.74 4.27 -1.08
N ILE A 265 23.97 4.07 -1.48
CA ILE A 265 24.82 2.96 -1.03
C ILE A 265 25.77 3.45 0.08
N LYS A 266 25.74 2.74 1.21
CA LYS A 266 26.64 2.93 2.35
C LYS A 266 27.16 1.59 2.84
N GLU A 267 28.04 1.61 3.81
CA GLU A 267 28.73 0.43 4.34
C GLU A 267 27.73 -0.64 4.86
N PHE A 268 26.71 -0.22 5.63
CA PHE A 268 25.70 -1.10 6.24
C PHE A 268 24.26 -0.80 5.78
N SER A 269 24.09 -0.09 4.66
CA SER A 269 22.76 0.15 4.12
C SER A 269 22.77 0.39 2.60
N PHE A 270 21.87 -0.27 1.86
CA PHE A 270 21.78 -0.20 0.41
C PHE A 270 20.35 0.21 0.03
N GLY A 271 20.16 1.48 -0.32
CA GLY A 271 18.90 2.03 -0.81
C GLY A 271 18.82 1.92 -2.32
N LEU A 272 17.87 1.14 -2.83
CA LEU A 272 17.77 0.74 -4.23
C LEU A 272 16.67 1.47 -5.02
N ASP A 273 15.85 2.32 -4.38
CA ASP A 273 14.84 3.11 -5.09
C ASP A 273 15.50 4.22 -5.90
N SER A 274 15.74 3.96 -7.16
CA SER A 274 16.34 4.88 -8.12
C SER A 274 15.32 5.60 -9.00
N ARG A 275 14.06 5.80 -8.50
CA ARG A 275 13.01 6.63 -9.11
C ARG A 275 12.44 6.07 -10.41
N CYS A 276 12.38 4.76 -10.62
CA CYS A 276 11.91 4.17 -11.87
C CYS A 276 10.59 4.80 -12.33
N VAL A 277 9.53 4.72 -11.53
CA VAL A 277 8.19 5.21 -11.90
C VAL A 277 8.14 6.72 -12.20
N TYR A 278 9.14 7.48 -11.78
CA TYR A 278 9.29 8.92 -12.04
C TYR A 278 10.21 9.23 -13.23
N GLY A 279 10.58 8.23 -14.05
CA GLY A 279 11.46 8.38 -15.19
C GLY A 279 12.95 8.31 -14.86
N GLY A 280 13.30 7.73 -13.71
CA GLY A 280 14.67 7.41 -13.33
C GLY A 280 15.07 6.02 -13.81
N GLU A 281 15.58 5.18 -12.92
CA GLU A 281 16.08 3.85 -13.23
C GLU A 281 15.46 2.79 -12.33
N LEU A 282 15.35 1.54 -12.81
CA LEU A 282 15.13 0.36 -11.98
C LEU A 282 16.46 -0.30 -11.68
N THR A 283 16.73 -0.53 -10.40
CA THR A 283 18.04 -1.00 -9.92
C THR A 283 17.97 -2.42 -9.37
N ALA A 284 18.96 -3.22 -9.73
CA ALA A 284 19.28 -4.52 -9.14
C ALA A 284 20.64 -4.48 -8.44
N LEU A 285 20.73 -5.10 -7.26
CA LEU A 285 21.97 -5.35 -6.54
C LEU A 285 22.24 -6.86 -6.54
N LYS A 286 23.31 -7.31 -7.20
CA LYS A 286 23.80 -8.69 -7.16
C LYS A 286 24.77 -8.84 -5.98
N TRP A 287 24.30 -9.45 -4.89
CA TRP A 287 25.03 -9.47 -3.62
C TRP A 287 26.32 -10.27 -3.68
N ASN A 288 26.24 -11.49 -4.20
CA ASN A 288 27.33 -12.45 -4.23
C ASN A 288 28.39 -12.13 -5.30
N GLU A 289 28.09 -11.21 -6.22
CA GLU A 289 29.00 -10.76 -7.27
C GLU A 289 29.64 -9.40 -6.91
N GLY A 290 30.30 -9.34 -5.74
CA GLY A 290 30.96 -8.13 -5.28
C GLY A 290 30.03 -6.96 -4.99
N LYS A 291 28.75 -7.22 -4.69
CA LYS A 291 27.69 -6.21 -4.48
C LYS A 291 27.53 -5.30 -5.69
N SER A 292 27.57 -5.86 -6.90
CA SER A 292 27.48 -5.11 -8.15
C SER A 292 26.09 -4.54 -8.40
N ILE A 293 26.04 -3.28 -8.85
CA ILE A 293 24.81 -2.55 -9.16
C ILE A 293 24.57 -2.57 -10.65
N HIS A 294 23.34 -2.90 -11.02
CA HIS A 294 22.87 -2.88 -12.40
C HIS A 294 21.56 -2.11 -12.47
N ASN A 295 21.35 -1.35 -13.55
CA ASN A 295 20.12 -0.56 -13.72
C ASN A 295 19.68 -0.53 -15.17
N VAL A 296 18.42 -0.18 -15.38
CA VAL A 296 17.83 0.14 -16.69
C VAL A 296 17.05 1.44 -16.57
N SER A 297 17.05 2.26 -17.61
CA SER A 297 16.24 3.48 -17.64
C SER A 297 14.75 3.16 -17.69
N CYS A 298 13.95 3.97 -17.01
CA CYS A 298 12.51 3.79 -16.93
C CYS A 298 11.75 4.92 -17.63
N GLY A 299 10.55 4.58 -18.12
CA GLY A 299 9.56 5.58 -18.52
C GLY A 299 9.03 6.38 -17.33
N LYS A 300 8.54 7.60 -17.58
CA LYS A 300 7.85 8.39 -16.57
C LYS A 300 6.36 8.02 -16.57
N TYR A 301 5.87 7.46 -15.48
CA TYR A 301 4.49 7.00 -15.34
C TYR A 301 3.66 7.86 -14.37
N THR A 302 4.33 8.66 -13.54
CA THR A 302 3.69 9.58 -12.58
C THR A 302 4.57 10.80 -12.32
N ASP A 303 3.98 11.85 -11.75
CA ASP A 303 4.68 13.07 -11.33
C ASP A 303 5.19 13.00 -9.89
#